data_ffe4214cb8ec9e17aee03f23d55fa1d1
#
_entry.id   ffe4214cb8ec9e17aee03f23d55fa1d1
#
_cell.length_a   1.000
_cell.length_b   1.000
_cell.length_c   1.000
_cell.angle_alpha   90.00
_cell.angle_beta   90.00
_cell.angle_gamma   90.00
#
_symmetry.space_group_name_H-M   'P 1'
#
loop_
_entity.id
_entity.type
_entity.pdbx_description
1 polymer ?
#
loop_
_entity_poly.entity_id
_entity_poly.type
_entity_poly.pdbx_seq_one_letter_code
_entity_poly.pdbx_strand_id
1 'polypeptide(L)'
;AATIERVGPRLAHPWGMDFIGTDQVLVTVRGGGLQRVNLADGSAANITGLPKVFARRQGGMLDVLVDGPHIYLCYSADLGGKSSTAIDRARLEGDALVERETIFTGNNPARSGHHFGCRLQMAGGYLFASIGDRGDRDNAQDPAAHAGSILRLNPDGTVPDDNPHAAGQADDWAPELYSIGHRNPQGMAVHPETGEIWTHEHGPRGGDEINIPQRGGNHGWPTVSHGREYATGRRVSKHDSLPGYVDPVWVWDPSIAPSGMAFYPSGNTIEG
;
A
#
# COMPACT_ATOMS: atom_id res chain seq x y z
N ALA A 1 -21.03 11.33 -21.85
CA ALA A 1 -19.68 10.77 -22.07
C ALA A 1 -18.69 11.49 -21.14
N ALA A 2 -17.81 10.74 -20.49
CA ALA A 2 -16.75 11.32 -19.66
C ALA A 2 -15.75 12.06 -20.56
N THR A 3 -15.32 13.26 -20.13
CA THR A 3 -14.27 14.03 -20.80
C THR A 3 -12.96 13.82 -20.03
N ILE A 4 -11.89 13.48 -20.76
CA ILE A 4 -10.55 13.34 -20.17
C ILE A 4 -9.79 14.64 -20.48
N GLU A 5 -9.34 15.32 -19.45
CA GLU A 5 -8.52 16.52 -19.55
C GLU A 5 -7.13 16.26 -18.92
N ARG A 6 -6.09 16.79 -19.56
CA ARG A 6 -4.74 16.76 -18.98
C ARG A 6 -4.55 17.96 -18.08
N VAL A 7 -4.18 17.69 -16.81
CA VAL A 7 -3.81 18.70 -15.84
C VAL A 7 -2.35 18.48 -15.39
N GLY A 8 -1.56 19.56 -15.36
CA GLY A 8 -0.21 19.54 -14.87
C GLY A 8 0.87 19.01 -15.82
N PRO A 9 2.12 18.92 -15.37
CA PRO A 9 3.27 18.51 -16.15
C PRO A 9 3.28 17.00 -16.38
N ARG A 10 4.14 16.55 -17.31
CA ARG A 10 4.47 15.13 -17.43
C ARG A 10 5.40 14.73 -16.27
N LEU A 11 5.01 13.72 -15.51
CA LEU A 11 5.80 13.17 -14.41
C LEU A 11 6.47 11.86 -14.83
N ALA A 12 7.69 11.65 -14.35
CA ALA A 12 8.43 10.41 -14.58
C ALA A 12 8.04 9.37 -13.55
N HIS A 13 7.23 8.40 -13.93
CA HIS A 13 6.74 7.33 -13.05
C HIS A 13 5.98 7.86 -11.81
N PRO A 14 4.87 8.61 -11.99
CA PRO A 14 3.98 8.94 -10.87
C PRO A 14 3.46 7.65 -10.25
N TRP A 15 3.36 7.59 -8.92
CA TRP A 15 2.97 6.34 -8.26
C TRP A 15 1.72 6.50 -7.41
N GLY A 16 1.71 7.42 -6.46
CA GLY A 16 0.59 7.73 -5.60
C GLY A 16 0.18 9.19 -5.67
N MET A 17 -1.05 9.49 -5.34
CA MET A 17 -1.53 10.87 -5.24
C MET A 17 -2.63 10.98 -4.20
N ASP A 18 -2.72 12.16 -3.57
CA ASP A 18 -3.81 12.52 -2.68
C ASP A 18 -4.11 14.01 -2.76
N PHE A 19 -5.34 14.38 -2.41
CA PHE A 19 -5.81 15.74 -2.49
C PHE A 19 -5.37 16.58 -1.29
N ILE A 20 -4.99 17.84 -1.56
CA ILE A 20 -4.87 18.90 -0.55
C ILE A 20 -5.98 19.90 -0.79
N GLY A 21 -7.04 19.83 -0.01
CA GLY A 21 -8.24 20.61 -0.28
C GLY A 21 -8.92 20.22 -1.57
N THR A 22 -9.53 21.19 -2.28
CA THR A 22 -10.34 20.94 -3.50
C THR A 22 -9.56 21.10 -4.80
N ASP A 23 -8.47 21.88 -4.78
CA ASP A 23 -7.86 22.42 -6.00
C ASP A 23 -6.41 21.98 -6.21
N GLN A 24 -5.86 21.20 -5.30
CA GLN A 24 -4.48 20.73 -5.37
C GLN A 24 -4.35 19.25 -5.03
N VAL A 25 -3.36 18.63 -5.66
CA VAL A 25 -2.97 17.25 -5.34
C VAL A 25 -1.47 17.18 -5.07
N LEU A 26 -1.09 16.31 -4.14
CA LEU A 26 0.28 15.82 -4.04
C LEU A 26 0.42 14.60 -4.92
N VAL A 27 1.51 14.53 -5.68
CA VAL A 27 1.81 13.38 -6.53
C VAL A 27 3.24 12.94 -6.27
N THR A 28 3.42 11.69 -5.87
CA THR A 28 4.75 11.10 -5.72
C THR A 28 5.35 10.75 -7.07
N VAL A 29 6.65 10.93 -7.17
CA VAL A 29 7.46 10.49 -8.29
C VAL A 29 8.42 9.42 -7.79
N ARG A 30 8.32 8.22 -8.33
CA ARG A 30 9.03 7.02 -7.83
C ARG A 30 10.55 7.23 -7.66
N GLY A 31 11.17 8.10 -8.44
CA GLY A 31 12.57 8.45 -8.31
C GLY A 31 12.97 9.16 -7.01
N GLY A 32 12.02 9.51 -6.15
CA GLY A 32 12.25 10.20 -4.87
C GLY A 32 11.70 11.62 -4.82
N GLY A 33 10.82 11.99 -5.75
CA GLY A 33 10.17 13.30 -5.79
C GLY A 33 8.76 13.30 -5.21
N LEU A 34 8.29 14.48 -4.81
CA LEU A 34 6.92 14.79 -4.50
C LEU A 34 6.58 16.14 -5.13
N GLN A 35 5.48 16.21 -5.85
CA GLN A 35 5.02 17.45 -6.48
C GLN A 35 3.63 17.82 -5.98
N ARG A 36 3.44 19.12 -5.76
CA ARG A 36 2.12 19.72 -5.59
C ARG A 36 1.66 20.25 -6.93
N VAL A 37 0.53 19.78 -7.41
CA VAL A 37 -0.08 20.19 -8.69
C VAL A 37 -1.37 20.94 -8.41
N ASN A 38 -1.51 22.14 -8.98
CA ASN A 38 -2.73 22.90 -8.95
C ASN A 38 -3.63 22.42 -10.11
N LEU A 39 -4.85 22.03 -9.78
CA LEU A 39 -5.79 21.45 -10.75
C LEU A 39 -6.47 22.52 -11.63
N ALA A 40 -6.51 23.79 -11.20
CA ALA A 40 -7.16 24.85 -11.94
C ALA A 40 -6.32 25.36 -13.12
N ASP A 41 -4.98 25.44 -12.94
CA ASP A 41 -4.08 26.01 -13.97
C ASP A 41 -2.96 25.05 -14.40
N GLY A 42 -2.87 23.88 -13.77
CA GLY A 42 -1.84 22.89 -14.07
C GLY A 42 -0.45 23.26 -13.63
N SER A 43 -0.26 24.32 -12.84
CA SER A 43 1.04 24.67 -12.28
C SER A 43 1.50 23.62 -11.27
N ALA A 44 2.82 23.42 -11.16
CA ALA A 44 3.39 22.44 -10.26
C ALA A 44 4.61 22.97 -9.53
N ALA A 45 4.74 22.60 -8.25
CA ALA A 45 5.88 22.91 -7.40
C ALA A 45 6.50 21.63 -6.85
N ASN A 46 7.83 21.57 -6.78
CA ASN A 46 8.53 20.47 -6.13
C ASN A 46 8.52 20.67 -4.62
N ILE A 47 8.14 19.65 -3.90
CA ILE A 47 8.20 19.64 -2.43
C ILE A 47 9.61 19.23 -1.99
N THR A 48 10.13 19.93 -1.01
CA THR A 48 11.44 19.68 -0.37
C THR A 48 11.28 18.96 0.98
N GLY A 49 12.41 18.58 1.61
CA GLY A 49 12.37 17.88 2.93
C GLY A 49 12.08 16.39 2.84
N LEU A 50 12.18 15.79 1.66
CA LEU A 50 11.86 14.38 1.40
C LEU A 50 12.91 13.42 1.98
N PRO A 51 12.51 12.17 2.33
CA PRO A 51 13.45 11.13 2.71
C PRO A 51 14.28 10.67 1.51
N LYS A 52 15.47 10.11 1.80
CA LYS A 52 16.25 9.40 0.79
C LYS A 52 15.63 8.04 0.53
N VAL A 53 15.34 7.73 -0.72
CA VAL A 53 14.68 6.50 -1.11
C VAL A 53 15.60 5.53 -1.87
N PHE A 54 15.30 4.24 -1.78
CA PHE A 54 15.91 3.18 -2.57
C PHE A 54 15.16 3.04 -3.91
N ALA A 55 15.44 3.92 -4.86
CA ALA A 55 14.74 4.00 -6.14
C ALA A 55 15.27 2.97 -7.16
N ARG A 56 15.14 1.67 -6.84
CA ARG A 56 15.57 0.58 -7.73
C ARG A 56 14.43 -0.39 -7.96
N ARG A 57 14.28 -0.89 -9.20
CA ARG A 57 13.22 -1.81 -9.64
C ARG A 57 11.83 -1.25 -9.31
N GLN A 58 11.09 -1.87 -8.38
CA GLN A 58 9.76 -1.43 -7.94
C GLN A 58 9.82 -0.40 -6.79
N GLY A 59 10.99 -0.21 -6.15
CA GLY A 59 11.16 0.70 -5.03
C GLY A 59 11.28 2.16 -5.44
N GLY A 60 11.13 3.04 -4.47
CA GLY A 60 11.22 4.50 -4.61
C GLY A 60 10.34 5.23 -3.61
N MET A 61 9.95 6.47 -3.93
CA MET A 61 8.85 7.19 -3.31
C MET A 61 7.57 6.61 -3.88
N LEU A 62 6.74 6.00 -3.03
CA LEU A 62 5.59 5.23 -3.49
C LEU A 62 4.30 5.98 -3.17
N ASP A 63 3.74 5.86 -1.99
CA ASP A 63 2.46 6.51 -1.69
C ASP A 63 2.59 7.80 -0.91
N VAL A 64 1.56 8.63 -1.03
CA VAL A 64 1.32 9.81 -0.21
C VAL A 64 -0.13 9.79 0.26
N LEU A 65 -0.35 10.13 1.53
CA LEU A 65 -1.66 10.27 2.14
C LEU A 65 -1.72 11.59 2.91
N VAL A 66 -2.80 12.33 2.73
CA VAL A 66 -3.09 13.59 3.43
C VAL A 66 -4.15 13.34 4.49
N ASP A 67 -3.85 13.62 5.74
CA ASP A 67 -4.80 13.54 6.84
C ASP A 67 -4.73 14.80 7.71
N GLY A 68 -5.68 15.71 7.51
CA GLY A 68 -5.68 17.02 8.16
C GLY A 68 -4.38 17.78 7.91
N PRO A 69 -3.61 18.13 8.96
CA PRO A 69 -2.34 18.84 8.81
C PRO A 69 -1.16 17.92 8.48
N HIS A 70 -1.34 16.60 8.49
CA HIS A 70 -0.28 15.63 8.35
C HIS A 70 -0.19 15.06 6.93
N ILE A 71 1.03 14.89 6.49
CA ILE A 71 1.37 14.18 5.26
C ILE A 71 2.09 12.90 5.64
N TYR A 72 1.60 11.78 5.17
CA TYR A 72 2.25 10.49 5.31
C TYR A 72 2.88 10.11 3.98
N LEU A 73 4.12 9.65 4.03
CA LEU A 73 4.85 9.14 2.87
C LEU A 73 5.19 7.69 3.10
N CYS A 74 4.83 6.82 2.17
CA CYS A 74 5.32 5.45 2.15
C CYS A 74 6.34 5.28 1.05
N TYR A 75 7.49 4.70 1.37
CA TYR A 75 8.61 4.58 0.47
C TYR A 75 9.48 3.37 0.78
N SER A 76 10.36 3.02 -0.14
CA SER A 76 11.43 2.05 0.13
C SER A 76 12.63 2.78 0.73
N ALA A 77 12.93 2.53 2.00
CA ALA A 77 14.11 3.06 2.68
C ALA A 77 15.38 2.35 2.22
N ASP A 78 16.48 3.12 2.06
CA ASP A 78 17.81 2.57 1.79
C ASP A 78 18.53 2.23 3.11
N LEU A 79 18.73 0.95 3.35
CA LEU A 79 19.35 0.40 4.55
C LEU A 79 20.72 -0.24 4.23
N GLY A 80 21.58 0.51 3.54
CA GLY A 80 22.94 0.05 3.23
C GLY A 80 22.98 -1.05 2.17
N GLY A 81 22.24 -0.89 1.08
CA GLY A 81 22.16 -1.83 -0.03
C GLY A 81 21.11 -2.92 0.13
N LYS A 82 20.40 -2.94 1.25
CA LYS A 82 19.10 -3.57 1.45
C LYS A 82 18.03 -2.48 1.47
N SER A 83 16.77 -2.88 1.33
CA SER A 83 15.64 -1.95 1.44
C SER A 83 14.49 -2.56 2.19
N SER A 84 13.74 -1.73 2.91
CA SER A 84 12.48 -2.09 3.52
C SER A 84 11.43 -1.02 3.25
N THR A 85 10.16 -1.34 3.40
CA THR A 85 9.08 -0.35 3.38
C THR A 85 9.17 0.49 4.65
N ALA A 86 9.11 1.81 4.50
CA ALA A 86 9.09 2.76 5.60
C ALA A 86 7.98 3.79 5.43
N ILE A 87 7.53 4.35 6.54
CA ILE A 87 6.49 5.38 6.58
C ILE A 87 7.02 6.56 7.38
N ASP A 88 6.99 7.73 6.75
CA ASP A 88 7.24 9.01 7.42
C ASP A 88 5.94 9.76 7.62
N ARG A 89 5.86 10.51 8.71
CA ARG A 89 4.87 11.53 8.99
C ARG A 89 5.54 12.89 8.97
N ALA A 90 4.88 13.90 8.39
CA ALA A 90 5.39 15.26 8.30
C ALA A 90 4.24 16.25 8.29
N ARG A 91 4.54 17.56 8.29
CA ARG A 91 3.61 18.64 7.96
C ARG A 91 4.08 19.34 6.70
N LEU A 92 3.13 19.86 5.93
CA LEU A 92 3.45 20.66 4.75
C LEU A 92 3.36 22.14 5.07
N GLU A 93 4.49 22.86 4.92
CA GLU A 93 4.55 24.32 5.05
C GLU A 93 5.12 24.91 3.75
N GLY A 94 4.27 25.64 3.01
CA GLY A 94 4.61 26.08 1.66
C GLY A 94 4.95 24.90 0.75
N ASP A 95 6.17 24.85 0.24
CA ASP A 95 6.69 23.78 -0.59
C ASP A 95 7.73 22.91 0.15
N ALA A 96 7.65 22.82 1.46
CA ALA A 96 8.56 22.02 2.27
C ALA A 96 7.80 21.11 3.25
N LEU A 97 8.29 19.87 3.40
CA LEU A 97 7.93 19.02 4.51
C LEU A 97 8.76 19.39 5.74
N VAL A 98 8.09 19.74 6.82
CA VAL A 98 8.68 20.08 8.12
C VAL A 98 8.28 19.04 9.17
N GLU A 99 8.98 19.01 10.30
CA GLU A 99 8.72 18.08 11.40
C GLU A 99 8.61 16.62 10.93
N ARG A 100 9.39 16.26 9.90
CA ARG A 100 9.36 14.91 9.34
C ARG A 100 10.03 13.91 10.28
N GLU A 101 9.31 12.86 10.58
CA GLU A 101 9.76 11.74 11.39
C GLU A 101 9.42 10.40 10.72
N THR A 102 10.29 9.40 10.88
CA THR A 102 10.00 8.04 10.43
C THR A 102 9.23 7.34 11.55
N ILE A 103 7.95 7.06 11.32
CA ILE A 103 7.04 6.44 12.28
C ILE A 103 7.00 4.92 12.16
N PHE A 104 7.49 4.36 11.06
CA PHE A 104 7.56 2.91 10.85
C PHE A 104 8.68 2.53 9.89
N THR A 105 9.33 1.41 10.14
CA THR A 105 10.25 0.74 9.22
C THR A 105 10.09 -0.78 9.34
N GLY A 106 9.79 -1.44 8.23
CA GLY A 106 9.60 -2.89 8.19
C GLY A 106 10.86 -3.66 8.60
N ASN A 107 10.67 -4.72 9.38
CA ASN A 107 11.74 -5.51 10.01
C ASN A 107 12.40 -6.55 9.07
N ASN A 108 11.97 -6.65 7.80
CA ASN A 108 12.51 -7.58 6.81
C ASN A 108 13.29 -6.86 5.70
N PRO A 109 14.45 -6.23 5.97
CA PRO A 109 15.23 -5.57 4.94
C PRO A 109 15.83 -6.60 3.98
N ALA A 110 15.48 -6.46 2.69
CA ALA A 110 15.90 -7.38 1.63
C ALA A 110 16.73 -6.67 0.55
N ARG A 111 17.58 -7.44 -0.14
CA ARG A 111 18.26 -6.98 -1.38
C ARG A 111 17.30 -6.99 -2.58
N SER A 112 16.18 -7.70 -2.47
CA SER A 112 15.12 -7.71 -3.47
C SER A 112 14.55 -6.32 -3.68
N GLY A 113 14.39 -5.93 -4.93
CA GLY A 113 13.71 -4.69 -5.33
C GLY A 113 12.23 -4.91 -5.68
N HIS A 114 11.59 -5.96 -5.19
CA HIS A 114 10.23 -6.35 -5.54
C HIS A 114 9.28 -6.27 -4.34
N HIS A 115 7.99 -6.16 -4.63
CA HIS A 115 6.86 -6.32 -3.74
C HIS A 115 6.96 -5.47 -2.47
N PHE A 116 6.97 -4.15 -2.63
CA PHE A 116 6.99 -3.23 -1.49
C PHE A 116 5.59 -3.01 -0.89
N GLY A 117 4.51 -3.33 -1.63
CA GLY A 117 3.17 -2.90 -1.26
C GLY A 117 3.12 -1.38 -1.21
N CYS A 118 3.11 -0.84 0.02
CA CYS A 118 3.31 0.59 0.28
C CYS A 118 2.11 1.46 -0.12
N ARG A 119 0.89 0.94 0.03
CA ARG A 119 -0.33 1.75 -0.06
C ARG A 119 -0.76 2.15 1.34
N LEU A 120 -1.15 3.41 1.50
CA LEU A 120 -1.61 4.01 2.74
C LEU A 120 -3.10 4.32 2.69
N GLN A 121 -3.79 4.18 3.83
CA GLN A 121 -5.18 4.58 3.97
C GLN A 121 -5.49 4.92 5.42
N MET A 122 -6.19 6.03 5.67
CA MET A 122 -6.75 6.34 6.97
C MET A 122 -8.17 5.76 7.07
N ALA A 123 -8.44 4.97 8.11
CA ALA A 123 -9.77 4.42 8.36
C ALA A 123 -10.03 4.25 9.87
N GLY A 124 -11.21 4.65 10.32
CA GLY A 124 -11.60 4.50 11.73
C GLY A 124 -10.65 5.18 12.73
N GLY A 125 -9.89 6.20 12.30
CA GLY A 125 -8.88 6.88 13.12
C GLY A 125 -7.52 6.18 13.16
N TYR A 126 -7.31 5.13 12.37
CA TYR A 126 -6.04 4.38 12.27
C TYR A 126 -5.41 4.53 10.88
N LEU A 127 -4.09 4.49 10.85
CA LEU A 127 -3.31 4.41 9.63
C LEU A 127 -3.11 2.94 9.24
N PHE A 128 -3.66 2.55 8.09
CA PHE A 128 -3.39 1.27 7.47
C PHE A 128 -2.31 1.40 6.41
N ALA A 129 -1.44 0.40 6.34
CA ALA A 129 -0.39 0.34 5.33
C ALA A 129 -0.19 -1.08 4.83
N SER A 130 0.09 -1.24 3.54
CA SER A 130 0.38 -2.54 2.96
C SER A 130 1.88 -2.77 2.78
N ILE A 131 2.33 -4.00 3.01
CA ILE A 131 3.69 -4.45 2.70
C ILE A 131 3.60 -5.76 1.90
N GLY A 132 4.29 -5.83 0.77
CA GLY A 132 4.39 -7.07 0.01
C GLY A 132 5.41 -8.05 0.61
N ASP A 133 5.43 -9.29 0.10
CA ASP A 133 6.30 -10.39 0.56
C ASP A 133 7.81 -10.15 0.33
N ARG A 134 8.18 -9.00 -0.28
CA ARG A 134 9.54 -8.59 -0.61
C ARG A 134 10.27 -9.54 -1.58
N GLY A 135 9.50 -10.32 -2.34
CA GLY A 135 10.01 -11.30 -3.30
C GLY A 135 10.44 -12.63 -2.69
N ASP A 136 10.18 -12.82 -1.42
CA ASP A 136 10.29 -14.08 -0.70
C ASP A 136 8.91 -14.44 -0.14
N ARG A 137 8.26 -15.40 -0.78
CA ARG A 137 6.87 -15.77 -0.50
C ARG A 137 6.64 -16.31 0.92
N ASP A 138 7.68 -16.90 1.51
CA ASP A 138 7.58 -17.50 2.85
C ASP A 138 7.41 -16.42 3.93
N ASN A 139 7.87 -15.20 3.68
CA ASN A 139 7.65 -14.05 4.57
C ASN A 139 6.16 -13.80 4.85
N ALA A 140 5.28 -14.06 3.88
CA ALA A 140 3.85 -13.80 4.02
C ALA A 140 3.15 -14.73 5.03
N GLN A 141 3.79 -15.83 5.40
CA GLN A 141 3.31 -16.76 6.43
C GLN A 141 4.15 -16.71 7.71
N ASP A 142 5.14 -15.82 7.79
CA ASP A 142 5.92 -15.58 9.01
C ASP A 142 5.25 -14.46 9.84
N PRO A 143 4.60 -14.80 10.96
CA PRO A 143 3.87 -13.81 11.76
C PRO A 143 4.79 -12.80 12.44
N ALA A 144 6.08 -13.09 12.59
CA ALA A 144 7.05 -12.14 13.13
C ALA A 144 7.55 -11.13 12.09
N ALA A 145 7.23 -11.36 10.80
CA ALA A 145 7.64 -10.52 9.68
C ALA A 145 6.59 -9.47 9.34
N HIS A 146 7.02 -8.24 9.02
CA HIS A 146 6.11 -7.23 8.44
C HIS A 146 5.85 -7.47 6.95
N ALA A 147 6.69 -8.24 6.27
CA ALA A 147 6.55 -8.51 4.85
C ALA A 147 5.35 -9.45 4.57
N GLY A 148 4.57 -9.15 3.53
CA GLY A 148 3.38 -9.92 3.16
C GLY A 148 2.17 -9.66 4.06
N SER A 149 1.99 -8.41 4.53
CA SER A 149 0.97 -8.05 5.51
C SER A 149 0.25 -6.73 5.22
N ILE A 150 -0.86 -6.54 5.91
CA ILE A 150 -1.47 -5.23 6.16
C ILE A 150 -1.17 -4.84 7.60
N LEU A 151 -0.64 -3.65 7.79
CA LEU A 151 -0.38 -3.02 9.08
C LEU A 151 -1.55 -2.16 9.52
N ARG A 152 -1.73 -2.01 10.83
CA ARG A 152 -2.58 -0.98 11.43
C ARG A 152 -1.83 -0.29 12.57
N LEU A 153 -1.71 1.03 12.46
CA LEU A 153 -0.99 1.91 13.38
C LEU A 153 -1.91 3.03 13.86
N ASN A 154 -1.62 3.59 15.00
CA ASN A 154 -2.13 4.92 15.35
C ASN A 154 -1.49 5.96 14.41
N PRO A 155 -2.09 7.16 14.24
CA PRO A 155 -1.55 8.20 13.36
C PRO A 155 -0.12 8.66 13.70
N ASP A 156 0.34 8.42 14.93
CA ASP A 156 1.69 8.72 15.39
C ASP A 156 2.68 7.55 15.22
N GLY A 157 2.23 6.43 14.65
CA GLY A 157 3.03 5.23 14.43
C GLY A 157 3.04 4.25 15.61
N THR A 158 2.42 4.58 16.74
CA THR A 158 2.28 3.64 17.86
C THR A 158 1.31 2.51 17.51
N VAL A 159 1.44 1.39 18.21
CA VAL A 159 0.61 0.20 17.99
C VAL A 159 -0.74 0.36 18.70
N PRO A 160 -1.88 0.13 18.02
CA PRO A 160 -3.18 0.09 18.67
C PRO A 160 -3.32 -1.07 19.67
N ASP A 161 -3.95 -0.81 20.83
CA ASP A 161 -4.11 -1.79 21.91
C ASP A 161 -4.96 -3.01 21.52
N ASP A 162 -5.75 -2.89 20.46
CA ASP A 162 -6.62 -3.94 19.95
C ASP A 162 -6.12 -4.60 18.65
N ASN A 163 -4.85 -4.40 18.28
CA ASN A 163 -4.22 -5.20 17.23
C ASN A 163 -4.16 -6.68 17.68
N PRO A 164 -4.11 -7.64 16.74
CA PRO A 164 -4.16 -9.07 17.07
C PRO A 164 -3.18 -9.51 18.15
N HIS A 165 -1.94 -9.04 18.11
CA HIS A 165 -0.92 -9.32 19.14
C HIS A 165 -1.33 -8.70 20.48
N ALA A 166 -1.58 -7.40 20.54
CA ALA A 166 -1.91 -6.68 21.76
C ALA A 166 -3.21 -7.18 22.42
N ALA A 167 -4.16 -7.66 21.62
CA ALA A 167 -5.42 -8.26 22.10
C ALA A 167 -5.27 -9.73 22.54
N GLY A 168 -4.07 -10.33 22.47
CA GLY A 168 -3.83 -11.74 22.84
C GLY A 168 -4.50 -12.74 21.89
N GLN A 169 -4.78 -12.32 20.65
CA GLN A 169 -5.37 -13.19 19.61
C GLN A 169 -4.29 -13.91 18.78
N ALA A 170 -3.09 -13.34 18.74
CA ALA A 170 -1.97 -13.82 17.95
C ALA A 170 -0.65 -13.41 18.62
N ASP A 171 -0.27 -14.12 19.68
CA ASP A 171 0.88 -13.76 20.55
C ASP A 171 2.23 -13.78 19.84
N ASP A 172 2.34 -14.53 18.73
CA ASP A 172 3.53 -14.66 17.92
C ASP A 172 3.62 -13.63 16.78
N TRP A 173 2.57 -12.80 16.59
CA TRP A 173 2.57 -11.78 15.55
C TRP A 173 3.37 -10.55 15.95
N ALA A 174 4.01 -9.91 14.96
CA ALA A 174 4.57 -8.57 15.16
C ALA A 174 3.42 -7.60 15.52
N PRO A 175 3.64 -6.69 16.49
CA PRO A 175 2.56 -5.90 17.09
C PRO A 175 1.77 -5.02 16.11
N GLU A 176 2.41 -4.59 15.04
CA GLU A 176 1.84 -3.70 14.01
C GLU A 176 0.92 -4.40 13.02
N LEU A 177 0.93 -5.74 13.00
CA LEU A 177 0.20 -6.53 12.00
C LEU A 177 -1.32 -6.49 12.26
N TYR A 178 -2.07 -6.29 11.18
CA TYR A 178 -3.52 -6.40 11.14
C TYR A 178 -3.97 -7.71 10.48
N SER A 179 -3.37 -8.06 9.33
CA SER A 179 -3.57 -9.31 8.61
C SER A 179 -2.27 -9.76 7.93
N ILE A 180 -2.14 -11.06 7.64
CA ILE A 180 -0.99 -11.68 6.98
C ILE A 180 -1.43 -12.47 5.74
N GLY A 181 -0.48 -13.06 5.03
CA GLY A 181 -0.76 -13.91 3.88
C GLY A 181 -1.02 -13.11 2.60
N HIS A 182 -0.37 -11.97 2.42
CA HIS A 182 -0.48 -11.12 1.24
C HIS A 182 0.77 -11.20 0.37
N ARG A 183 0.59 -11.16 -0.96
CA ARG A 183 1.73 -11.16 -1.89
C ARG A 183 2.27 -9.76 -2.15
N ASN A 184 1.47 -8.88 -2.72
CA ASN A 184 1.89 -7.52 -3.06
C ASN A 184 0.67 -6.59 -3.19
N PRO A 185 0.07 -6.18 -2.07
CA PRO A 185 -1.07 -5.27 -2.09
C PRO A 185 -0.64 -3.86 -2.53
N GLN A 186 -1.23 -3.34 -3.60
CA GLN A 186 -0.88 -2.03 -4.18
C GLN A 186 -2.06 -1.06 -4.25
N GLY A 187 -3.29 -1.52 -4.02
CA GLY A 187 -4.46 -0.68 -3.87
C GLY A 187 -5.09 -0.87 -2.50
N MET A 188 -5.62 0.22 -1.95
CA MET A 188 -6.36 0.22 -0.70
C MET A 188 -7.37 1.36 -0.73
N ALA A 189 -8.60 1.10 -0.31
CA ALA A 189 -9.64 2.10 -0.19
C ALA A 189 -10.61 1.74 0.93
N VAL A 190 -11.26 2.75 1.51
CA VAL A 190 -12.32 2.56 2.49
C VAL A 190 -13.66 2.42 1.78
N HIS A 191 -14.41 1.36 2.08
CA HIS A 191 -15.76 1.21 1.57
C HIS A 191 -16.67 2.29 2.18
N PRO A 192 -17.36 3.12 1.37
CA PRO A 192 -18.03 4.32 1.87
C PRO A 192 -19.22 4.04 2.80
N GLU A 193 -19.84 2.87 2.71
CA GLU A 193 -21.01 2.52 3.51
C GLU A 193 -20.64 1.70 4.74
N THR A 194 -19.65 0.79 4.64
CA THR A 194 -19.29 -0.12 5.73
C THR A 194 -18.10 0.37 6.56
N GLY A 195 -17.26 1.26 6.00
CA GLY A 195 -16.02 1.70 6.62
C GLY A 195 -14.89 0.65 6.59
N GLU A 196 -15.12 -0.50 5.95
CA GLU A 196 -14.14 -1.56 5.83
C GLU A 196 -13.02 -1.17 4.86
N ILE A 197 -11.81 -1.62 5.17
CA ILE A 197 -10.68 -1.54 4.24
C ILE A 197 -10.83 -2.63 3.18
N TRP A 198 -10.75 -2.21 1.93
CA TRP A 198 -10.63 -3.09 0.78
C TRP A 198 -9.25 -2.92 0.16
N THR A 199 -8.65 -4.02 -0.25
CA THR A 199 -7.35 -4.02 -0.91
C THR A 199 -7.42 -4.80 -2.21
N HIS A 200 -6.54 -4.46 -3.16
CA HIS A 200 -6.22 -5.39 -4.24
C HIS A 200 -4.73 -5.70 -4.23
N GLU A 201 -4.39 -6.87 -4.67
CA GLU A 201 -3.01 -7.32 -4.75
C GLU A 201 -2.69 -8.05 -6.05
N HIS A 202 -1.41 -8.01 -6.42
CA HIS A 202 -0.91 -8.72 -7.58
C HIS A 202 -0.65 -10.18 -7.24
N GLY A 203 -1.31 -11.08 -7.95
CA GLY A 203 -0.90 -12.47 -8.07
C GLY A 203 0.40 -12.63 -8.86
N PRO A 204 0.88 -13.86 -9.04
CA PRO A 204 1.91 -14.14 -10.03
C PRO A 204 1.33 -14.13 -11.46
N ARG A 205 1.43 -15.18 -12.22
CA ARG A 205 0.77 -15.28 -13.53
C ARG A 205 -0.68 -15.71 -13.34
N GLY A 206 -1.64 -14.79 -13.41
CA GLY A 206 -3.03 -14.94 -12.95
C GLY A 206 -3.17 -14.77 -11.44
N GLY A 207 -4.40 -14.67 -10.93
CA GLY A 207 -4.70 -14.60 -9.51
C GLY A 207 -4.37 -13.26 -8.85
N ASP A 208 -4.56 -12.14 -9.57
CA ASP A 208 -4.72 -10.85 -8.91
C ASP A 208 -6.03 -10.86 -8.13
N GLU A 209 -6.07 -10.26 -6.95
CA GLU A 209 -7.18 -10.41 -6.00
C GLU A 209 -7.72 -9.09 -5.50
N ILE A 210 -9.01 -9.08 -5.15
CA ILE A 210 -9.59 -8.10 -4.23
C ILE A 210 -9.83 -8.80 -2.91
N ASN A 211 -9.35 -8.20 -1.83
CA ASN A 211 -9.47 -8.70 -0.47
C ASN A 211 -10.14 -7.68 0.44
N ILE A 212 -10.85 -8.16 1.48
CA ILE A 212 -11.25 -7.39 2.65
C ILE A 212 -10.40 -7.88 3.81
N PRO A 213 -9.28 -7.20 4.15
CA PRO A 213 -8.40 -7.60 5.23
C PRO A 213 -9.18 -7.74 6.54
N GLN A 214 -9.03 -8.88 7.20
CA GLN A 214 -9.66 -9.17 8.49
C GLN A 214 -8.63 -9.06 9.61
N ARG A 215 -9.02 -8.47 10.73
CA ARG A 215 -8.14 -8.40 11.91
C ARG A 215 -7.80 -9.81 12.41
N GLY A 216 -6.50 -10.15 12.43
CA GLY A 216 -6.04 -11.50 12.76
C GLY A 216 -6.23 -12.52 11.63
N GLY A 217 -6.66 -12.08 10.44
CA GLY A 217 -6.87 -12.95 9.29
C GLY A 217 -5.59 -13.29 8.55
N ASN A 218 -5.54 -14.51 7.98
CA ASN A 218 -4.50 -14.95 7.06
C ASN A 218 -5.11 -15.12 5.67
N HIS A 219 -4.67 -14.34 4.69
CA HIS A 219 -5.17 -14.32 3.32
C HIS A 219 -4.51 -15.37 2.39
N GLY A 220 -3.66 -16.21 2.95
CA GLY A 220 -3.28 -17.49 2.39
C GLY A 220 -2.04 -17.52 1.50
N TRP A 221 -1.58 -16.41 0.90
CA TRP A 221 -0.38 -16.42 0.08
C TRP A 221 0.83 -16.97 0.85
N PRO A 222 1.63 -17.92 0.30
CA PRO A 222 1.48 -18.67 -0.97
C PRO A 222 0.77 -20.02 -0.81
N THR A 223 0.33 -20.38 0.40
CA THR A 223 -0.30 -21.66 0.73
C THR A 223 -1.62 -21.86 0.00
N VAL A 224 -2.39 -20.79 -0.13
CA VAL A 224 -3.58 -20.69 -0.99
C VAL A 224 -3.25 -19.69 -2.09
N SER A 225 -3.51 -20.02 -3.36
CA SER A 225 -3.26 -19.11 -4.48
C SER A 225 -3.97 -19.56 -5.75
N HIS A 226 -4.57 -18.63 -6.43
CA HIS A 226 -5.17 -18.80 -7.77
C HIS A 226 -4.15 -18.71 -8.91
N GLY A 227 -2.94 -18.22 -8.61
CA GLY A 227 -1.92 -17.92 -9.61
C GLY A 227 -1.02 -19.08 -10.02
N ARG A 228 -0.22 -18.82 -11.06
CA ARG A 228 0.72 -19.78 -11.66
C ARG A 228 2.13 -19.22 -11.63
N GLU A 229 3.11 -20.13 -11.53
CA GLU A 229 4.54 -19.80 -11.63
C GLU A 229 4.88 -19.19 -13.00
N TYR A 230 5.65 -18.12 -13.02
CA TYR A 230 6.06 -17.45 -14.27
C TYR A 230 6.87 -18.37 -15.18
N ALA A 231 7.82 -19.12 -14.61
CA ALA A 231 8.76 -19.93 -15.38
C ALA A 231 8.13 -21.22 -15.91
N THR A 232 7.26 -21.86 -15.16
CA THR A 232 6.76 -23.21 -15.46
C THR A 232 5.30 -23.24 -15.89
N GLY A 233 4.52 -22.19 -15.58
CA GLY A 233 3.07 -22.16 -15.74
C GLY A 233 2.30 -23.11 -14.81
N ARG A 234 3.00 -23.80 -13.89
CA ARG A 234 2.35 -24.66 -12.90
C ARG A 234 1.64 -23.80 -11.86
N ARG A 235 0.61 -24.32 -11.23
CA ARG A 235 -0.05 -23.64 -10.10
C ARG A 235 0.96 -23.40 -8.99
N VAL A 236 0.88 -22.24 -8.33
CA VAL A 236 1.68 -21.92 -7.14
C VAL A 236 1.26 -22.82 -5.99
N SER A 237 -0.05 -22.95 -5.79
CA SER A 237 -0.65 -23.83 -4.79
C SER A 237 -1.56 -24.89 -5.44
N LYS A 238 -1.80 -25.98 -4.72
CA LYS A 238 -2.83 -26.97 -5.05
C LYS A 238 -4.22 -26.52 -4.60
N HIS A 239 -4.27 -25.49 -3.76
CA HIS A 239 -5.48 -25.02 -3.07
C HIS A 239 -5.83 -23.61 -3.50
N ASP A 240 -7.08 -23.40 -3.87
CA ASP A 240 -7.69 -22.10 -4.14
C ASP A 240 -8.39 -21.55 -2.90
N SER A 241 -8.77 -22.39 -1.97
CA SER A 241 -9.35 -22.10 -0.67
C SER A 241 -9.00 -23.19 0.32
N LEU A 242 -8.85 -22.87 1.59
CA LEU A 242 -8.62 -23.81 2.69
C LEU A 242 -9.27 -23.26 3.98
N PRO A 243 -9.79 -24.15 4.87
CA PRO A 243 -10.23 -23.73 6.19
C PRO A 243 -9.13 -23.02 6.98
N GLY A 244 -9.46 -21.92 7.63
CA GLY A 244 -8.53 -21.11 8.41
C GLY A 244 -7.86 -19.98 7.62
N TYR A 245 -8.10 -19.89 6.33
CA TYR A 245 -7.69 -18.75 5.50
C TYR A 245 -8.89 -17.92 5.06
N VAL A 246 -8.64 -16.64 4.79
CA VAL A 246 -9.65 -15.70 4.30
C VAL A 246 -9.63 -15.71 2.79
N ASP A 247 -10.73 -16.08 2.18
CA ASP A 247 -10.86 -16.10 0.72
C ASP A 247 -10.99 -14.68 0.16
N PRO A 248 -10.46 -14.42 -1.06
CA PRO A 248 -10.63 -13.15 -1.75
C PRO A 248 -12.10 -12.93 -2.15
N VAL A 249 -12.51 -11.65 -2.22
CA VAL A 249 -13.83 -11.26 -2.73
C VAL A 249 -13.93 -11.45 -4.24
N TRP A 250 -12.81 -11.25 -4.94
CA TRP A 250 -12.70 -11.36 -6.39
C TRP A 250 -11.31 -11.79 -6.81
N VAL A 251 -11.24 -12.54 -7.91
CA VAL A 251 -10.00 -13.00 -8.53
C VAL A 251 -10.02 -12.72 -10.02
N TRP A 252 -8.91 -12.19 -10.55
CA TRP A 252 -8.70 -12.04 -12.00
C TRP A 252 -7.75 -13.12 -12.52
N ASP A 253 -8.25 -13.89 -13.50
CA ASP A 253 -7.42 -14.80 -14.30
C ASP A 253 -7.85 -14.64 -15.77
N PRO A 254 -6.99 -14.06 -16.63
CA PRO A 254 -5.58 -13.67 -16.37
C PRO A 254 -5.43 -12.43 -15.50
N SER A 255 -4.23 -12.23 -14.95
CA SER A 255 -3.84 -11.02 -14.22
C SER A 255 -4.04 -9.77 -15.05
N ILE A 256 -4.53 -8.71 -14.41
CA ILE A 256 -4.70 -7.37 -15.00
C ILE A 256 -3.70 -6.35 -14.46
N ALA A 257 -2.92 -6.73 -13.44
CA ALA A 257 -1.96 -5.89 -12.73
C ALA A 257 -2.61 -4.58 -12.21
N PRO A 258 -3.64 -4.66 -11.34
CA PRO A 258 -4.35 -3.49 -10.84
C PRO A 258 -3.38 -2.58 -10.08
N SER A 259 -3.59 -1.26 -10.16
CA SER A 259 -2.65 -0.28 -9.63
C SER A 259 -3.26 0.50 -8.45
N GLY A 260 -4.09 1.51 -8.72
CA GLY A 260 -4.81 2.25 -7.70
C GLY A 260 -6.20 1.70 -7.47
N MET A 261 -6.85 2.07 -6.36
CA MET A 261 -8.20 1.67 -6.03
C MET A 261 -8.96 2.85 -5.42
N ALA A 262 -10.20 3.04 -5.82
CA ALA A 262 -11.11 3.99 -5.22
C ALA A 262 -12.55 3.50 -5.38
N PHE A 263 -13.39 3.82 -4.42
CA PHE A 263 -14.82 3.64 -4.55
C PHE A 263 -15.44 4.87 -5.21
N TYR A 264 -16.27 4.61 -6.21
CA TYR A 264 -17.04 5.68 -6.84
C TYR A 264 -18.32 5.93 -6.02
N PRO A 265 -18.67 7.18 -5.71
CA PRO A 265 -19.86 7.48 -4.91
C PRO A 265 -21.12 6.94 -5.56
N SER A 266 -21.99 6.29 -4.79
CA SER A 266 -23.29 5.80 -5.26
C SER A 266 -24.15 6.95 -5.79
N GLY A 267 -24.87 6.72 -6.89
CA GLY A 267 -25.75 7.72 -7.53
C GLY A 267 -25.11 8.53 -8.65
N ASN A 268 -23.81 8.42 -8.87
CA ASN A 268 -23.14 8.96 -10.04
C ASN A 268 -22.76 7.80 -10.97
N THR A 269 -23.17 7.83 -12.21
CA THR A 269 -22.71 6.88 -13.25
C THR A 269 -21.67 7.56 -14.12
N ILE A 270 -20.49 6.93 -14.29
CA ILE A 270 -19.62 7.26 -15.42
C ILE A 270 -20.23 6.54 -16.60
N GLU A 271 -21.04 7.25 -17.40
CA GLU A 271 -21.51 6.73 -18.68
C GLU A 271 -20.31 6.67 -19.62
N GLY A 272 -19.87 5.45 -19.95
CA GLY A 272 -18.84 5.15 -20.94
C GLY A 272 -19.40 5.01 -22.35
#